data_55ce3c856f3eb25a9595d98eb2fc9c1b
#
_entry.id   55ce3c856f3eb25a9595d98eb2fc9c1b
#
_cell.length_a   1.000
_cell.length_b   1.000
_cell.length_c   1.000
_cell.angle_alpha   90.00
_cell.angle_beta   90.00
_cell.angle_gamma   90.00
#
_symmetry.space_group_name_H-M   'P 1'
#
loop_
_entity.id
_entity.type
_entity.pdbx_description
1 polymer ?
#
loop_
_entity_poly.entity_id
_entity_poly.type
_entity_poly.pdbx_seq_one_letter_code
_entity_poly.pdbx_strand_id
1 'polypeptide(L)'
;MLGDVRKEDFKIVVPEYFNFGFDVVDKWAELDDKIALIWIDTDGKTYKTFRFSDLKRMSNRFANILIDRGYKKGDMLYVMVPRVPEWYAVMLGCFKVGVVPMPAPKILRPKDIYYRLEKSSAKGAVIYYNVLDKMMEVDTSKLLHKMVIGAEANGWENFEKAMNNVPDEIFMDKIEKTKTSDPLIIYFTSGTTDFPKMVLHDGGYAIGHQITARFWQDLKKDDIHWTLSDTGWGKAVWGKLFGQWFIGTTVVMYNAADAFDPKIHLDIIQNFKITTFCAPPTAYRMMILQDLSKYNFDNLRHSVSAGEPLNPSVYERWLEYTGNKIYDGYGQTETVNIIATTKDMEVKPGSMGKPAFGFEVDILDDDGNPLGIGEIGHIALKVKPNRPIGFFKGYYKDEEATKNSIHGDWYFTGDKAHKDKDGYFWFVGRADDVIKTSGYRVGPFEVESALQSHPAVAENAVIGVPDELRGTIIKAFVVLAPGFEPSDTLVSELQEHVKKETAPYKYPRKIEFVKSLPKTVSGKIRRTELREMEEMKLKQMNTDLFTP
;
A
#
# COMPACT_ATOMS: atom_id res chain seq x y z
N MET A 1 -23.57 11.49 2.34
CA MET A 1 -22.17 11.03 2.39
C MET A 1 -22.03 9.62 2.99
N LEU A 2 -22.67 9.32 4.10
CA LEU A 2 -22.58 8.02 4.76
C LEU A 2 -23.53 6.97 4.16
N GLY A 3 -23.15 5.69 4.28
CA GLY A 3 -23.96 4.55 3.87
C GLY A 3 -23.89 4.21 2.38
N ASP A 4 -24.77 3.29 1.97
CA ASP A 4 -24.86 2.84 0.57
C ASP A 4 -25.49 3.90 -0.32
N VAL A 5 -24.88 4.13 -1.48
CA VAL A 5 -25.38 5.05 -2.52
C VAL A 5 -25.18 4.36 -3.86
N ARG A 6 -26.20 4.39 -4.74
CA ARG A 6 -26.07 3.84 -6.09
C ARG A 6 -25.03 4.63 -6.89
N LYS A 7 -24.35 3.96 -7.83
CA LYS A 7 -23.26 4.55 -8.62
C LYS A 7 -23.71 5.81 -9.39
N GLU A 8 -24.89 5.75 -9.97
CA GLU A 8 -25.50 6.85 -10.73
C GLU A 8 -25.87 8.06 -9.86
N ASP A 9 -26.14 7.85 -8.57
CA ASP A 9 -26.52 8.90 -7.62
C ASP A 9 -25.31 9.45 -6.84
N PHE A 10 -24.14 8.82 -6.98
CA PHE A 10 -22.97 9.19 -6.21
C PHE A 10 -22.37 10.50 -6.69
N LYS A 11 -22.27 11.45 -5.76
CA LYS A 11 -21.55 12.71 -5.96
C LYS A 11 -20.58 12.92 -4.82
N ILE A 12 -19.34 13.27 -5.17
CA ILE A 12 -18.37 13.69 -4.16
C ILE A 12 -18.76 15.08 -3.68
N VAL A 13 -18.97 15.18 -2.37
CA VAL A 13 -19.18 16.46 -1.70
C VAL A 13 -17.95 16.76 -0.87
N VAL A 14 -17.33 17.90 -1.10
CA VAL A 14 -16.14 18.38 -0.37
C VAL A 14 -16.57 19.59 0.44
N PRO A 15 -16.94 19.44 1.73
CA PRO A 15 -17.31 20.55 2.58
C PRO A 15 -16.08 21.39 2.93
N GLU A 16 -16.28 22.66 3.26
CA GLU A 16 -15.20 23.54 3.74
C GLU A 16 -14.55 23.00 5.02
N TYR A 17 -15.38 22.53 5.96
CA TYR A 17 -14.95 21.93 7.23
C TYR A 17 -15.28 20.45 7.22
N PHE A 18 -14.30 19.64 7.56
CA PHE A 18 -14.44 18.19 7.64
C PHE A 18 -13.50 17.61 8.69
N ASN A 19 -14.03 16.69 9.49
CA ASN A 19 -13.28 15.92 10.47
C ASN A 19 -13.70 14.46 10.44
N PHE A 20 -12.83 13.57 10.00
CA PHE A 20 -13.18 12.16 9.85
C PHE A 20 -13.66 11.52 11.17
N GLY A 21 -13.07 11.89 12.30
CA GLY A 21 -13.48 11.39 13.62
C GLY A 21 -14.93 11.76 13.96
N PHE A 22 -15.28 13.03 13.81
CA PHE A 22 -16.62 13.53 14.13
C PHE A 22 -17.66 13.24 13.05
N ASP A 23 -17.33 13.55 11.78
CA ASP A 23 -18.31 13.53 10.69
C ASP A 23 -18.57 12.13 10.13
N VAL A 24 -17.72 11.14 10.47
CA VAL A 24 -17.88 9.76 10.03
C VAL A 24 -18.05 8.82 11.22
N VAL A 25 -17.03 8.68 12.06
CA VAL A 25 -17.01 7.66 13.13
C VAL A 25 -18.05 7.96 14.22
N ASP A 26 -18.04 9.19 14.75
CA ASP A 26 -19.00 9.58 15.79
C ASP A 26 -20.42 9.62 15.25
N LYS A 27 -20.57 9.96 13.95
CA LYS A 27 -21.88 9.96 13.28
C LYS A 27 -22.46 8.56 13.17
N TRP A 28 -21.65 7.53 12.87
CA TRP A 28 -22.12 6.15 12.89
C TRP A 28 -22.51 5.69 14.30
N ALA A 29 -21.75 6.09 15.33
CA ALA A 29 -22.12 5.79 16.72
C ALA A 29 -23.49 6.37 17.13
N GLU A 30 -23.92 7.47 16.49
CA GLU A 30 -25.22 8.10 16.71
C GLU A 30 -26.33 7.50 15.84
N LEU A 31 -26.06 7.18 14.58
CA LEU A 31 -27.06 6.76 13.60
C LEU A 31 -27.32 5.25 13.63
N ASP A 32 -26.27 4.45 13.79
CA ASP A 32 -26.34 3.00 13.78
C ASP A 32 -25.07 2.43 14.42
N ASP A 33 -25.12 2.26 15.74
CA ASP A 33 -23.99 1.79 16.54
C ASP A 33 -23.74 0.29 16.34
N LYS A 34 -23.34 -0.07 15.13
CA LYS A 34 -22.98 -1.44 14.73
C LYS A 34 -21.50 -1.77 15.02
N ILE A 35 -21.13 -3.01 14.82
CA ILE A 35 -19.71 -3.44 14.89
C ILE A 35 -18.94 -2.73 13.77
N ALA A 36 -17.97 -1.91 14.14
CA ALA A 36 -17.06 -1.20 13.24
C ALA A 36 -15.79 -2.00 12.97
N LEU A 37 -15.30 -2.74 13.99
CA LEU A 37 -14.03 -3.45 13.95
C LEU A 37 -14.16 -4.84 14.58
N ILE A 38 -13.65 -5.85 13.90
CA ILE A 38 -13.31 -7.15 14.45
C ILE A 38 -11.78 -7.25 14.50
N TRP A 39 -11.23 -7.21 15.70
CA TRP A 39 -9.80 -7.44 15.89
C TRP A 39 -9.56 -8.91 16.23
N ILE A 40 -8.60 -9.53 15.54
CA ILE A 40 -8.23 -10.94 15.69
C ILE A 40 -6.78 -10.99 16.17
N ASP A 41 -6.52 -11.76 17.22
CA ASP A 41 -5.18 -11.91 17.78
C ASP A 41 -4.30 -12.85 16.94
N THR A 42 -3.04 -12.97 17.31
CA THR A 42 -1.97 -13.69 16.61
C THR A 42 -2.28 -15.17 16.33
N ASP A 43 -3.14 -15.80 17.15
CA ASP A 43 -3.58 -17.19 16.98
C ASP A 43 -4.60 -17.38 15.84
N GLY A 44 -5.11 -16.29 15.26
CA GLY A 44 -6.12 -16.30 14.21
C GLY A 44 -7.52 -16.72 14.68
N LYS A 45 -7.76 -16.84 15.98
CA LYS A 45 -8.99 -17.38 16.59
C LYS A 45 -9.56 -16.48 17.68
N THR A 46 -8.71 -16.06 18.62
CA THR A 46 -9.10 -15.11 19.68
C THR A 46 -9.41 -13.76 19.06
N TYR A 47 -10.56 -13.20 19.39
CA TYR A 47 -10.98 -11.93 18.79
C TYR A 47 -11.73 -11.03 19.77
N LYS A 48 -11.77 -9.75 19.45
CA LYS A 48 -12.59 -8.73 20.11
C LYS A 48 -13.36 -7.94 19.05
N THR A 49 -14.55 -7.49 19.40
CA THR A 49 -15.36 -6.60 18.56
C THR A 49 -15.46 -5.24 19.17
N PHE A 50 -15.45 -4.20 18.34
CA PHE A 50 -15.62 -2.82 18.73
C PHE A 50 -16.73 -2.20 17.91
N ARG A 51 -17.68 -1.56 18.58
CA ARG A 51 -18.72 -0.75 17.94
C ARG A 51 -18.19 0.64 17.59
N PHE A 52 -18.90 1.38 16.77
CA PHE A 52 -18.55 2.78 16.52
C PHE A 52 -18.54 3.61 17.81
N SER A 53 -19.43 3.35 18.76
CA SER A 53 -19.41 3.99 20.08
C SER A 53 -18.14 3.68 20.89
N ASP A 54 -17.59 2.48 20.79
CA ASP A 54 -16.30 2.13 21.43
C ASP A 54 -15.16 2.95 20.84
N LEU A 55 -15.11 3.03 19.50
CA LEU A 55 -14.09 3.84 18.81
C LEU A 55 -14.24 5.32 19.10
N LYS A 56 -15.48 5.83 19.22
CA LYS A 56 -15.76 7.19 19.64
C LYS A 56 -15.17 7.46 21.03
N ARG A 57 -15.43 6.60 22.03
CA ARG A 57 -14.88 6.75 23.38
C ARG A 57 -13.35 6.69 23.38
N MET A 58 -12.77 5.67 22.76
CA MET A 58 -11.32 5.50 22.69
C MET A 58 -10.64 6.72 22.05
N SER A 59 -11.18 7.20 20.94
CA SER A 59 -10.62 8.36 20.24
C SER A 59 -10.82 9.68 21.00
N ASN A 60 -11.94 9.85 21.72
CA ASN A 60 -12.16 11.01 22.59
C ASN A 60 -11.15 11.07 23.72
N ARG A 61 -10.89 9.93 24.39
CA ARG A 61 -9.85 9.84 25.42
C ARG A 61 -8.48 10.24 24.88
N PHE A 62 -8.09 9.70 23.72
CA PHE A 62 -6.80 10.06 23.15
C PHE A 62 -6.74 11.52 22.69
N ALA A 63 -7.82 12.07 22.15
CA ALA A 63 -7.94 13.48 21.82
C ALA A 63 -7.77 14.38 23.08
N ASN A 64 -8.38 14.00 24.20
CA ASN A 64 -8.21 14.70 25.47
C ASN A 64 -6.75 14.68 25.97
N ILE A 65 -6.06 13.54 25.84
CA ILE A 65 -4.63 13.44 26.13
C ILE A 65 -3.83 14.43 25.29
N LEU A 66 -4.09 14.51 23.99
CA LEU A 66 -3.40 15.46 23.10
C LEU A 66 -3.66 16.92 23.51
N ILE A 67 -4.90 17.25 23.86
CA ILE A 67 -5.28 18.59 24.35
C ILE A 67 -4.53 18.92 25.64
N ASP A 68 -4.53 18.01 26.62
CA ASP A 68 -3.87 18.20 27.92
C ASP A 68 -2.34 18.31 27.79
N ARG A 69 -1.74 17.69 26.77
CA ARG A 69 -0.32 17.81 26.44
C ARG A 69 -0.01 19.03 25.56
N GLY A 70 -1.01 19.89 25.31
CA GLY A 70 -0.83 21.14 24.58
C GLY A 70 -0.56 20.97 23.09
N TYR A 71 -1.01 19.87 22.48
CA TYR A 71 -0.98 19.74 21.02
C TYR A 71 -1.92 20.73 20.36
N LYS A 72 -1.52 21.23 19.22
CA LYS A 72 -2.29 22.17 18.37
C LYS A 72 -2.53 21.55 17.00
N LYS A 73 -3.52 22.08 16.31
CA LYS A 73 -3.78 21.74 14.91
C LYS A 73 -2.53 21.93 14.07
N GLY A 74 -2.17 20.90 13.30
CA GLY A 74 -0.96 20.86 12.48
C GLY A 74 0.29 20.32 13.18
N ASP A 75 0.29 20.13 14.51
CA ASP A 75 1.39 19.44 15.19
C ASP A 75 1.49 17.99 14.69
N MET A 76 2.70 17.45 14.65
CA MET A 76 2.96 16.11 14.13
C MET A 76 3.21 15.11 15.23
N LEU A 77 2.61 13.92 15.09
CA LEU A 77 2.77 12.79 16.01
C LEU A 77 3.31 11.58 15.25
N TYR A 78 4.47 11.08 15.66
CA TYR A 78 5.01 9.83 15.13
C TYR A 78 4.25 8.63 15.72
N VAL A 79 3.77 7.71 14.86
CA VAL A 79 2.91 6.59 15.29
C VAL A 79 3.52 5.27 14.80
N MET A 80 4.11 4.50 15.72
CA MET A 80 4.69 3.20 15.41
C MET A 80 3.95 2.10 16.19
N VAL A 81 2.68 1.92 15.82
CA VAL A 81 1.71 1.04 16.46
C VAL A 81 1.27 -0.04 15.46
N PRO A 82 1.39 -1.33 15.79
CA PRO A 82 1.04 -2.44 14.89
C PRO A 82 -0.48 -2.58 14.74
N ARG A 83 -0.92 -3.72 14.25
CA ARG A 83 -2.33 -4.07 14.01
C ARG A 83 -3.07 -4.39 15.32
N VAL A 84 -3.24 -3.38 16.17
CA VAL A 84 -3.95 -3.44 17.45
C VAL A 84 -5.02 -2.33 17.51
N PRO A 85 -6.09 -2.50 18.32
CA PRO A 85 -7.19 -1.53 18.38
C PRO A 85 -6.77 -0.11 18.80
N GLU A 86 -5.70 0.00 19.58
CA GLU A 86 -5.13 1.26 20.04
C GLU A 86 -4.67 2.16 18.88
N TRP A 87 -4.28 1.54 17.76
CA TRP A 87 -3.97 2.29 16.53
C TRP A 87 -5.14 3.18 16.09
N TYR A 88 -6.36 2.68 16.17
CA TYR A 88 -7.55 3.47 15.83
C TYR A 88 -7.80 4.60 16.83
N ALA A 89 -7.59 4.34 18.13
CA ALA A 89 -7.71 5.38 19.15
C ALA A 89 -6.75 6.54 18.86
N VAL A 90 -5.49 6.23 18.54
CA VAL A 90 -4.45 7.20 18.20
C VAL A 90 -4.78 7.96 16.92
N MET A 91 -5.10 7.25 15.84
CA MET A 91 -5.38 7.88 14.54
C MET A 91 -6.60 8.80 14.60
N LEU A 92 -7.72 8.30 15.12
CA LEU A 92 -8.97 9.06 15.21
C LEU A 92 -8.86 10.22 16.20
N GLY A 93 -8.18 10.02 17.34
CA GLY A 93 -7.94 11.09 18.30
C GLY A 93 -7.09 12.21 17.70
N CYS A 94 -6.06 11.89 16.92
CA CYS A 94 -5.29 12.88 16.17
C CYS A 94 -6.19 13.67 15.19
N PHE A 95 -7.01 12.98 14.41
CA PHE A 95 -7.91 13.64 13.45
C PHE A 95 -8.89 14.58 14.15
N LYS A 96 -9.45 14.18 15.31
CA LYS A 96 -10.40 15.02 16.07
C LYS A 96 -9.83 16.37 16.46
N VAL A 97 -8.57 16.42 16.85
CA VAL A 97 -7.90 17.67 17.28
C VAL A 97 -7.04 18.32 16.20
N GLY A 98 -7.02 17.74 14.99
CA GLY A 98 -6.24 18.26 13.87
C GLY A 98 -4.72 18.04 13.99
N VAL A 99 -4.29 17.13 14.86
CA VAL A 99 -2.89 16.64 14.92
C VAL A 99 -2.65 15.72 13.73
N VAL A 100 -1.49 15.80 13.13
CA VAL A 100 -1.11 15.05 11.92
C VAL A 100 -0.36 13.78 12.33
N PRO A 101 -0.99 12.60 12.32
CA PRO A 101 -0.27 11.35 12.57
C PRO A 101 0.64 10.99 11.41
N MET A 102 1.78 10.40 11.75
CA MET A 102 2.76 9.86 10.82
C MET A 102 2.96 8.37 11.11
N PRO A 103 2.14 7.50 10.53
CA PRO A 103 2.27 6.06 10.74
C PRO A 103 3.58 5.52 10.19
N ALA A 104 4.18 4.59 10.94
CA ALA A 104 5.44 3.95 10.60
C ALA A 104 5.38 2.45 10.88
N PRO A 105 5.89 1.60 9.97
CA PRO A 105 5.88 0.16 10.16
C PRO A 105 6.94 -0.28 11.18
N LYS A 106 6.61 -1.30 11.99
CA LYS A 106 7.49 -1.83 13.06
C LYS A 106 8.84 -2.37 12.58
N ILE A 107 8.96 -2.68 11.30
CA ILE A 107 10.15 -3.27 10.69
C ILE A 107 11.29 -2.26 10.48
N LEU A 108 11.04 -0.94 10.61
CA LEU A 108 12.06 0.09 10.48
C LEU A 108 13.22 -0.13 11.45
N ARG A 109 14.42 0.23 11.00
CA ARG A 109 15.64 0.22 11.82
C ARG A 109 15.82 1.58 12.54
N PRO A 110 16.63 1.66 13.59
CA PRO A 110 16.88 2.90 14.32
C PRO A 110 17.26 4.09 13.41
N LYS A 111 18.12 3.90 12.42
CA LYS A 111 18.50 4.94 11.44
C LYS A 111 17.30 5.48 10.64
N ASP A 112 16.34 4.61 10.30
CA ASP A 112 15.17 4.98 9.53
C ASP A 112 14.16 5.76 10.39
N ILE A 113 14.08 5.41 11.67
CA ILE A 113 13.27 6.10 12.68
C ILE A 113 13.86 7.49 12.92
N TYR A 114 15.16 7.58 13.19
CA TYR A 114 15.87 8.84 13.41
C TYR A 114 15.64 9.82 12.26
N TYR A 115 15.83 9.39 11.02
CA TYR A 115 15.58 10.22 9.83
C TYR A 115 14.15 10.79 9.81
N ARG A 116 13.14 9.95 10.10
CA ARG A 116 11.75 10.39 10.09
C ARG A 116 11.43 11.40 11.18
N LEU A 117 11.94 11.20 12.38
CA LEU A 117 11.77 12.14 13.49
C LEU A 117 12.43 13.49 13.19
N GLU A 118 13.67 13.49 12.73
CA GLU A 118 14.41 14.72 12.36
C GLU A 118 13.73 15.46 11.21
N LYS A 119 13.41 14.77 10.11
CA LYS A 119 12.81 15.39 8.92
C LYS A 119 11.43 15.97 9.20
N SER A 120 10.62 15.27 10.00
CA SER A 120 9.25 15.71 10.29
C SER A 120 9.17 16.81 11.34
N SER A 121 10.13 16.89 12.26
CA SER A 121 10.02 17.70 13.48
C SER A 121 8.79 17.30 14.31
N ALA A 122 8.62 15.98 14.51
CA ALA A 122 7.53 15.43 15.32
C ALA A 122 7.58 16.01 16.74
N LYS A 123 6.41 16.42 17.27
CA LYS A 123 6.28 16.92 18.64
C LYS A 123 6.30 15.81 19.69
N GLY A 124 5.87 14.61 19.28
CA GLY A 124 5.88 13.43 20.16
C GLY A 124 5.79 12.14 19.37
N ALA A 125 5.80 11.03 20.10
CA ALA A 125 5.68 9.70 19.55
C ALA A 125 4.76 8.81 20.40
N VAL A 126 3.97 7.96 19.70
CA VAL A 126 3.25 6.84 20.29
C VAL A 126 3.76 5.56 19.65
N ILE A 127 4.25 4.64 20.47
CA ILE A 127 4.82 3.38 20.02
C ILE A 127 4.19 2.19 20.74
N TYR A 128 4.35 1.02 20.17
CA TYR A 128 3.99 -0.22 20.82
C TYR A 128 5.22 -0.85 21.48
N TYR A 129 5.06 -1.57 22.57
CA TYR A 129 6.18 -2.08 23.39
C TYR A 129 7.21 -2.88 22.59
N ASN A 130 6.80 -3.59 21.55
CA ASN A 130 7.67 -4.46 20.75
C ASN A 130 8.67 -3.72 19.84
N VAL A 131 8.62 -2.39 19.80
CA VAL A 131 9.59 -1.53 19.09
C VAL A 131 10.37 -0.62 20.05
N LEU A 132 10.16 -0.79 21.36
CA LEU A 132 10.78 0.06 22.37
C LEU A 132 12.32 0.00 22.30
N ASP A 133 12.90 -1.19 22.15
CA ASP A 133 14.36 -1.38 22.06
C ASP A 133 14.94 -0.54 20.92
N LYS A 134 14.32 -0.54 19.76
CA LYS A 134 14.72 0.27 18.59
C LYS A 134 14.64 1.77 18.89
N MET A 135 13.61 2.19 19.62
CA MET A 135 13.45 3.60 19.99
C MET A 135 14.48 4.06 21.03
N MET A 136 14.95 3.15 21.89
CA MET A 136 16.01 3.46 22.86
C MET A 136 17.38 3.68 22.20
N GLU A 137 17.59 3.18 20.98
CA GLU A 137 18.79 3.42 20.17
C GLU A 137 18.72 4.75 19.39
N VAL A 138 17.57 5.46 19.41
CA VAL A 138 17.35 6.71 18.68
C VAL A 138 17.38 7.90 19.62
N ASP A 139 18.00 9.00 19.21
CA ASP A 139 17.89 10.26 19.95
C ASP A 139 16.44 10.79 19.88
N THR A 140 15.76 10.71 21.00
CA THR A 140 14.39 11.20 21.19
C THR A 140 14.29 12.45 22.06
N SER A 141 15.42 13.15 22.31
CA SER A 141 15.49 14.32 23.18
C SER A 141 14.63 15.49 22.72
N LYS A 142 14.38 15.58 21.41
CA LYS A 142 13.51 16.62 20.82
C LYS A 142 12.02 16.32 20.93
N LEU A 143 11.63 15.07 21.28
CA LEU A 143 10.23 14.71 21.49
C LEU A 143 9.76 15.20 22.86
N LEU A 144 8.77 16.10 22.87
CA LEU A 144 8.20 16.62 24.11
C LEU A 144 7.35 15.57 24.83
N HIS A 145 6.68 14.70 24.07
CA HIS A 145 5.77 13.68 24.59
C HIS A 145 6.12 12.32 23.99
N LYS A 146 6.30 11.34 24.86
CA LYS A 146 6.63 9.96 24.48
C LYS A 146 5.68 9.02 25.20
N MET A 147 4.95 8.21 24.45
CA MET A 147 3.95 7.29 24.99
C MET A 147 4.18 5.87 24.46
N VAL A 148 4.09 4.88 25.34
CA VAL A 148 4.23 3.47 24.99
C VAL A 148 2.97 2.70 25.36
N ILE A 149 2.50 1.88 24.41
CA ILE A 149 1.37 0.96 24.57
C ILE A 149 1.90 -0.40 25.01
N GLY A 150 1.27 -0.98 26.04
CA GLY A 150 1.53 -2.35 26.49
C GLY A 150 2.76 -2.54 27.37
N ALA A 151 3.43 -1.46 27.83
CA ALA A 151 4.57 -1.55 28.73
C ALA A 151 4.73 -0.34 29.65
N GLU A 152 5.53 -0.54 30.69
CA GLU A 152 6.12 0.53 31.50
C GLU A 152 7.57 0.73 31.04
N ALA A 153 7.96 1.96 30.73
CA ALA A 153 9.32 2.26 30.30
C ALA A 153 9.79 3.61 30.82
N ASN A 154 11.05 3.70 31.27
CA ASN A 154 11.60 4.94 31.77
C ASN A 154 11.65 6.04 30.70
N GLY A 155 11.10 7.21 31.01
CA GLY A 155 11.01 8.35 30.08
C GLY A 155 9.89 8.22 29.03
N TRP A 156 9.01 7.21 29.15
CA TRP A 156 7.83 7.00 28.33
C TRP A 156 6.58 6.94 29.21
N GLU A 157 5.54 7.69 28.86
CA GLU A 157 4.25 7.61 29.50
C GLU A 157 3.54 6.31 29.11
N ASN A 158 2.95 5.60 30.08
CA ASN A 158 2.15 4.42 29.79
C ASN A 158 0.80 4.82 29.21
N PHE A 159 0.49 4.29 28.03
CA PHE A 159 -0.72 4.63 27.28
C PHE A 159 -2.01 4.27 28.04
N GLU A 160 -2.07 3.08 28.61
CA GLU A 160 -3.27 2.57 29.29
C GLU A 160 -3.60 3.42 30.52
N LYS A 161 -2.57 3.82 31.30
CA LYS A 161 -2.76 4.72 32.43
C LYS A 161 -3.24 6.09 32.00
N ALA A 162 -2.66 6.65 30.95
CA ALA A 162 -3.08 7.94 30.42
C ALA A 162 -4.53 7.88 29.92
N MET A 163 -4.90 6.84 29.18
CA MET A 163 -6.26 6.62 28.68
C MET A 163 -7.29 6.46 29.80
N ASN A 164 -6.93 5.86 30.94
CA ASN A 164 -7.83 5.68 32.09
C ASN A 164 -8.01 6.95 32.93
N ASN A 165 -7.14 7.92 32.76
CA ASN A 165 -7.18 9.18 33.57
C ASN A 165 -7.91 10.32 32.86
N VAL A 166 -8.49 10.11 31.69
CA VAL A 166 -9.21 11.12 30.91
C VAL A 166 -10.66 10.68 30.66
N PRO A 167 -11.61 11.63 30.53
CA PRO A 167 -13.01 11.30 30.31
C PRO A 167 -13.29 10.77 28.90
N ASP A 168 -14.42 10.07 28.76
CA ASP A 168 -14.95 9.60 27.48
C ASP A 168 -15.52 10.72 26.60
N GLU A 169 -16.01 11.80 27.23
CA GLU A 169 -16.53 12.97 26.57
C GLU A 169 -15.38 13.89 26.14
N ILE A 170 -15.55 14.51 25.00
CA ILE A 170 -14.58 15.46 24.46
C ILE A 170 -15.11 16.91 24.63
N PHE A 171 -14.26 17.81 25.11
CA PHE A 171 -14.62 19.23 25.26
C PHE A 171 -14.44 19.98 23.95
N MET A 172 -15.55 20.14 23.20
CA MET A 172 -15.57 20.74 21.87
C MET A 172 -15.08 22.20 21.83
N ASP A 173 -15.22 22.94 22.93
CA ASP A 173 -14.74 24.32 23.09
C ASP A 173 -13.21 24.44 23.07
N LYS A 174 -12.50 23.35 23.31
CA LYS A 174 -11.04 23.28 23.27
C LYS A 174 -10.48 22.85 21.90
N ILE A 175 -11.34 22.57 20.94
CA ILE A 175 -10.95 22.03 19.63
C ILE A 175 -11.15 23.09 18.55
N GLU A 176 -10.07 23.36 17.81
CA GLU A 176 -10.17 24.16 16.60
C GLU A 176 -10.76 23.33 15.45
N LYS A 177 -11.79 23.87 14.79
CA LYS A 177 -12.40 23.19 13.63
C LYS A 177 -11.36 22.94 12.54
N THR A 178 -11.36 21.73 11.99
CA THR A 178 -10.51 21.35 10.86
C THR A 178 -11.19 21.69 9.54
N LYS A 179 -10.48 22.40 8.66
CA LYS A 179 -10.89 22.55 7.26
C LYS A 179 -10.52 21.29 6.48
N THR A 180 -11.25 21.00 5.41
CA THR A 180 -10.90 19.90 4.50
C THR A 180 -9.49 20.08 3.92
N SER A 181 -9.04 21.31 3.74
CA SER A 181 -7.70 21.64 3.24
C SER A 181 -6.58 21.57 4.28
N ASP A 182 -6.90 21.40 5.57
CA ASP A 182 -5.88 21.26 6.61
C ASP A 182 -5.12 19.93 6.49
N PRO A 183 -3.84 19.88 6.89
CA PRO A 183 -3.09 18.64 6.98
C PRO A 183 -3.83 17.56 7.78
N LEU A 184 -3.91 16.34 7.21
CA LEU A 184 -4.60 15.21 7.86
C LEU A 184 -3.63 14.12 8.29
N ILE A 185 -2.72 13.70 7.38
CA ILE A 185 -1.83 12.57 7.59
C ILE A 185 -0.59 12.68 6.71
N ILE A 186 0.54 12.14 7.20
CA ILE A 186 1.77 11.99 6.41
C ILE A 186 2.17 10.54 6.36
N TYR A 187 2.48 10.06 5.15
CA TYR A 187 3.17 8.78 4.93
C TYR A 187 4.55 8.99 4.33
N PHE A 188 5.49 8.14 4.71
CA PHE A 188 6.81 8.09 4.09
C PHE A 188 6.81 7.08 2.94
N THR A 189 7.20 7.51 1.74
CA THR A 189 7.39 6.60 0.62
C THR A 189 8.78 5.98 0.67
N SER A 190 8.91 4.76 0.13
CA SER A 190 10.21 4.25 -0.27
C SER A 190 10.60 4.95 -1.58
N GLY A 191 11.35 6.04 -1.50
CA GLY A 191 11.92 6.67 -2.70
C GLY A 191 12.82 5.70 -3.46
N THR A 192 12.98 5.91 -4.76
CA THR A 192 14.02 5.27 -5.58
C THR A 192 15.41 5.83 -5.28
N THR A 193 15.46 6.97 -4.56
CA THR A 193 16.65 7.65 -4.04
C THR A 193 16.81 7.36 -2.54
N ASP A 194 17.96 7.65 -1.97
CA ASP A 194 18.46 7.22 -0.65
C ASP A 194 17.52 7.47 0.54
N PHE A 195 16.63 8.47 0.48
CA PHE A 195 15.75 8.84 1.59
C PHE A 195 14.27 8.90 1.20
N PRO A 196 13.36 8.40 2.09
CA PRO A 196 11.92 8.43 1.84
C PRO A 196 11.37 9.87 1.87
N LYS A 197 10.45 10.17 0.93
CA LYS A 197 9.73 11.45 0.88
C LYS A 197 8.52 11.42 1.82
N MET A 198 8.18 12.59 2.36
CA MET A 198 7.02 12.78 3.24
C MET A 198 5.80 13.20 2.42
N VAL A 199 4.89 12.29 2.15
CA VAL A 199 3.66 12.56 1.39
C VAL A 199 2.60 13.13 2.31
N LEU A 200 2.27 14.40 2.12
CA LEU A 200 1.27 15.10 2.92
C LEU A 200 -0.10 15.05 2.26
N HIS A 201 -1.09 14.58 3.00
CA HIS A 201 -2.50 14.61 2.63
C HIS A 201 -3.33 15.52 3.52
N ASP A 202 -4.41 16.06 2.95
CA ASP A 202 -5.47 16.80 3.64
C ASP A 202 -6.75 15.96 3.82
N GLY A 203 -7.81 16.55 4.37
CA GLY A 203 -9.10 15.89 4.58
C GLY A 203 -9.74 15.35 3.28
N GLY A 204 -9.38 15.94 2.14
CA GLY A 204 -9.79 15.45 0.83
C GLY A 204 -9.32 14.04 0.51
N TYR A 205 -8.24 13.59 1.13
CA TYR A 205 -7.76 12.21 0.99
C TYR A 205 -8.74 11.20 1.58
N ALA A 206 -9.24 11.45 2.79
CA ALA A 206 -10.24 10.59 3.39
C ALA A 206 -11.53 10.57 2.56
N ILE A 207 -11.99 11.73 2.07
CA ILE A 207 -13.18 11.85 1.23
C ILE A 207 -12.99 11.10 -0.11
N GLY A 208 -11.81 11.19 -0.73
CA GLY A 208 -11.48 10.53 -1.99
C GLY A 208 -11.52 9.01 -1.89
N HIS A 209 -11.24 8.44 -0.73
CA HIS A 209 -11.33 6.99 -0.52
C HIS A 209 -12.75 6.42 -0.60
N GLN A 210 -13.79 7.24 -0.64
CA GLN A 210 -15.13 6.77 -0.99
C GLN A 210 -15.18 6.18 -2.40
N ILE A 211 -14.39 6.71 -3.36
CA ILE A 211 -14.27 6.16 -4.71
C ILE A 211 -13.66 4.76 -4.65
N THR A 212 -12.53 4.63 -3.94
CA THR A 212 -11.84 3.36 -3.72
C THR A 212 -12.79 2.29 -3.15
N ALA A 213 -13.53 2.64 -2.09
CA ALA A 213 -14.37 1.70 -1.38
C ALA A 213 -15.65 1.32 -2.17
N ARG A 214 -16.31 2.31 -2.80
CA ARG A 214 -17.60 2.07 -3.50
C ARG A 214 -17.43 1.37 -4.84
N PHE A 215 -16.42 1.75 -5.62
CA PHE A 215 -16.34 1.32 -7.01
C PHE A 215 -15.34 0.20 -7.24
N TRP A 216 -14.21 0.22 -6.53
CA TRP A 216 -13.21 -0.83 -6.67
C TRP A 216 -13.40 -1.96 -5.65
N GLN A 217 -13.52 -1.63 -4.36
CA GLN A 217 -13.77 -2.66 -3.33
C GLN A 217 -15.22 -3.11 -3.30
N ASP A 218 -16.14 -2.44 -4.01
CA ASP A 218 -17.58 -2.72 -4.09
C ASP A 218 -18.23 -2.92 -2.72
N LEU A 219 -17.82 -2.12 -1.72
CA LEU A 219 -18.28 -2.28 -0.34
C LEU A 219 -19.73 -1.89 -0.16
N LYS A 220 -20.40 -2.63 0.71
CA LYS A 220 -21.75 -2.39 1.21
C LYS A 220 -21.74 -2.27 2.73
N LYS A 221 -22.77 -1.65 3.28
CA LYS A 221 -22.91 -1.42 4.72
C LYS A 221 -22.80 -2.70 5.56
N ASP A 222 -23.33 -3.81 5.04
CA ASP A 222 -23.37 -5.08 5.77
C ASP A 222 -22.18 -6.00 5.47
N ASP A 223 -21.22 -5.54 4.71
CA ASP A 223 -19.99 -6.31 4.45
C ASP A 223 -19.11 -6.44 5.69
N ILE A 224 -18.38 -7.55 5.71
CA ILE A 224 -17.23 -7.77 6.57
C ILE A 224 -15.99 -7.72 5.66
N HIS A 225 -15.28 -6.61 5.72
CA HIS A 225 -14.14 -6.32 4.85
C HIS A 225 -12.80 -6.57 5.53
N TRP A 226 -11.92 -7.25 4.83
CA TRP A 226 -10.56 -7.46 5.31
C TRP A 226 -9.51 -7.04 4.28
N THR A 227 -8.65 -6.10 4.66
CA THR A 227 -7.47 -5.69 3.88
C THR A 227 -6.18 -6.13 4.58
N LEU A 228 -5.33 -6.85 3.86
CA LEU A 228 -3.97 -7.17 4.30
C LEU A 228 -3.05 -5.96 4.10
N SER A 229 -2.71 -5.31 5.20
CA SER A 229 -1.73 -4.23 5.23
C SER A 229 -1.23 -4.01 6.66
N ASP A 230 0.04 -3.65 6.79
CA ASP A 230 0.58 -3.11 8.04
C ASP A 230 0.10 -1.66 8.23
N THR A 231 -0.09 -1.28 9.49
CA THR A 231 -0.60 0.04 9.89
C THR A 231 0.31 1.21 9.55
N GLY A 232 1.60 0.94 9.35
CA GLY A 232 2.59 1.94 8.96
C GLY A 232 2.60 2.31 7.46
N TRP A 233 1.76 1.67 6.63
CA TRP A 233 1.68 1.93 5.19
C TRP A 233 0.36 2.60 4.78
N GLY A 234 0.41 3.42 3.73
CA GLY A 234 -0.78 4.09 3.19
C GLY A 234 -1.95 3.14 2.88
N LYS A 235 -1.67 1.90 2.46
CA LYS A 235 -2.70 0.88 2.22
C LYS A 235 -3.55 0.56 3.46
N ALA A 236 -3.08 0.87 4.67
CA ALA A 236 -3.90 0.69 5.88
C ALA A 236 -5.13 1.61 5.87
N VAL A 237 -4.96 2.89 5.56
CA VAL A 237 -6.10 3.83 5.51
C VAL A 237 -6.97 3.61 4.27
N TRP A 238 -6.40 3.05 3.18
CA TRP A 238 -7.16 2.66 1.99
C TRP A 238 -8.14 1.53 2.27
N GLY A 239 -7.75 0.58 3.12
CA GLY A 239 -8.44 -0.68 3.23
C GLY A 239 -9.03 -1.01 4.59
N LYS A 240 -8.79 -0.18 5.62
CA LYS A 240 -9.32 -0.48 6.95
C LYS A 240 -9.67 0.77 7.78
N LEU A 241 -9.87 1.91 7.13
CA LEU A 241 -10.21 3.13 7.85
C LEU A 241 -11.18 4.03 7.04
N PHE A 242 -10.68 4.75 6.04
CA PHE A 242 -11.44 5.85 5.46
C PHE A 242 -12.69 5.41 4.70
N GLY A 243 -12.51 4.85 3.51
CA GLY A 243 -13.62 4.51 2.63
C GLY A 243 -14.59 3.50 3.23
N GLN A 244 -14.07 2.54 4.01
CA GLN A 244 -14.85 1.50 4.67
C GLN A 244 -15.87 2.10 5.64
N TRP A 245 -15.45 3.06 6.45
CA TRP A 245 -16.35 3.67 7.43
C TRP A 245 -17.22 4.79 6.86
N PHE A 246 -16.89 5.39 5.72
CA PHE A 246 -17.89 6.18 5.01
C PHE A 246 -19.12 5.34 4.62
N ILE A 247 -18.92 4.07 4.32
CA ILE A 247 -20.00 3.13 3.97
C ILE A 247 -20.64 2.52 5.21
N GLY A 248 -19.89 2.42 6.31
CA GLY A 248 -20.31 1.75 7.55
C GLY A 248 -20.03 0.25 7.54
N THR A 249 -19.08 -0.19 6.72
CA THR A 249 -18.63 -1.58 6.62
C THR A 249 -17.90 -2.01 7.90
N THR A 250 -18.13 -3.24 8.37
CA THR A 250 -17.33 -3.85 9.44
C THR A 250 -15.93 -4.18 8.91
N VAL A 251 -14.90 -3.68 9.57
CA VAL A 251 -13.50 -3.90 9.18
C VAL A 251 -12.90 -5.02 10.02
N VAL A 252 -12.12 -5.91 9.40
CA VAL A 252 -11.30 -6.91 10.09
C VAL A 252 -9.85 -6.45 10.18
N MET A 253 -9.26 -6.56 11.37
CA MET A 253 -7.85 -6.33 11.62
C MET A 253 -7.24 -7.56 12.31
N TYR A 254 -6.37 -8.26 11.63
CA TYR A 254 -5.64 -9.41 12.17
C TYR A 254 -4.24 -8.97 12.63
N ASN A 255 -3.93 -9.26 13.89
CA ASN A 255 -2.61 -9.02 14.50
C ASN A 255 -1.62 -10.12 14.09
N ALA A 256 -1.37 -10.24 12.78
CA ALA A 256 -0.51 -11.29 12.23
C ALA A 256 0.90 -11.26 12.84
N ALA A 257 1.46 -12.44 13.05
CA ALA A 257 2.88 -12.63 13.33
C ALA A 257 3.76 -12.05 12.17
N ASP A 258 5.08 -12.01 12.37
CA ASP A 258 6.00 -11.44 11.38
C ASP A 258 6.03 -12.24 10.08
N ALA A 259 5.94 -13.56 10.16
CA ALA A 259 5.85 -14.44 8.99
C ALA A 259 4.40 -14.55 8.51
N PHE A 260 4.20 -14.44 7.20
CA PHE A 260 2.89 -14.68 6.58
C PHE A 260 2.57 -16.16 6.59
N ASP A 261 1.49 -16.55 7.27
CA ASP A 261 0.95 -17.92 7.23
C ASP A 261 -0.33 -17.97 6.38
N PRO A 262 -0.29 -18.55 5.17
CA PRO A 262 -1.45 -18.59 4.28
C PRO A 262 -2.61 -19.40 4.85
N LYS A 263 -2.37 -20.40 5.68
CA LYS A 263 -3.42 -21.26 6.28
C LYS A 263 -4.25 -20.46 7.28
N ILE A 264 -3.60 -19.73 8.18
CA ILE A 264 -4.31 -18.86 9.15
C ILE A 264 -5.15 -17.82 8.40
N HIS A 265 -4.62 -17.24 7.30
CA HIS A 265 -5.38 -16.27 6.51
C HIS A 265 -6.61 -16.89 5.83
N LEU A 266 -6.50 -18.10 5.30
CA LEU A 266 -7.63 -18.84 4.72
C LEU A 266 -8.66 -19.23 5.79
N ASP A 267 -8.21 -19.67 6.98
CA ASP A 267 -9.08 -19.95 8.13
C ASP A 267 -9.85 -18.69 8.57
N ILE A 268 -9.21 -17.51 8.61
CA ILE A 268 -9.88 -16.25 8.94
C ILE A 268 -10.96 -15.92 7.91
N ILE A 269 -10.66 -16.04 6.60
CA ILE A 269 -11.65 -15.80 5.53
C ILE A 269 -12.91 -16.61 5.76
N GLN A 270 -12.76 -17.90 6.03
CA GLN A 270 -13.86 -18.82 6.25
C GLN A 270 -14.58 -18.56 7.59
N ASN A 271 -13.83 -18.54 8.71
CA ASN A 271 -14.40 -18.55 10.05
C ASN A 271 -15.07 -17.22 10.43
N PHE A 272 -14.53 -16.09 9.95
CA PHE A 272 -15.11 -14.77 10.17
C PHE A 272 -16.04 -14.34 9.03
N LYS A 273 -16.36 -15.23 8.09
CA LYS A 273 -17.31 -14.99 6.98
C LYS A 273 -16.98 -13.71 6.21
N ILE A 274 -15.70 -13.55 5.87
CA ILE A 274 -15.25 -12.37 5.12
C ILE A 274 -16.03 -12.28 3.80
N THR A 275 -16.65 -11.13 3.56
CA THR A 275 -17.44 -10.91 2.34
C THR A 275 -16.65 -10.22 1.24
N THR A 276 -15.68 -9.38 1.64
CA THR A 276 -14.81 -8.67 0.70
C THR A 276 -13.37 -8.71 1.20
N PHE A 277 -12.43 -9.01 0.29
CA PHE A 277 -11.05 -9.24 0.64
C PHE A 277 -10.09 -8.45 -0.26
N CYS A 278 -9.13 -7.75 0.36
CA CYS A 278 -8.09 -7.00 -0.33
C CYS A 278 -6.71 -7.48 0.11
N ALA A 279 -5.93 -8.00 -0.82
CA ALA A 279 -4.57 -8.46 -0.54
C ALA A 279 -3.59 -8.07 -1.64
N PRO A 280 -2.28 -7.97 -1.36
CA PRO A 280 -1.29 -7.84 -2.42
C PRO A 280 -1.18 -9.16 -3.21
N PRO A 281 -0.75 -9.12 -4.48
CA PRO A 281 -0.52 -10.30 -5.31
C PRO A 281 0.34 -11.37 -4.65
N THR A 282 1.37 -10.97 -3.90
CA THR A 282 2.24 -11.88 -3.16
C THR A 282 1.45 -12.72 -2.13
N ALA A 283 0.47 -12.16 -1.42
CA ALA A 283 -0.35 -12.90 -0.48
C ALA A 283 -1.26 -13.91 -1.20
N TYR A 284 -1.93 -13.49 -2.29
CA TYR A 284 -2.71 -14.41 -3.12
C TYR A 284 -1.87 -15.57 -3.64
N ARG A 285 -0.64 -15.28 -4.12
CA ARG A 285 0.30 -16.31 -4.59
C ARG A 285 0.59 -17.36 -3.53
N MET A 286 0.83 -16.94 -2.29
CA MET A 286 1.08 -17.88 -1.19
C MET A 286 -0.16 -18.68 -0.80
N MET A 287 -1.35 -18.07 -0.87
CA MET A 287 -2.61 -18.74 -0.58
C MET A 287 -2.98 -19.79 -1.63
N ILE A 288 -2.80 -19.51 -2.92
CA ILE A 288 -3.12 -20.48 -4.00
C ILE A 288 -2.17 -21.69 -4.05
N LEU A 289 -1.05 -21.66 -3.32
CA LEU A 289 -0.19 -22.84 -3.15
C LEU A 289 -0.75 -23.81 -2.11
N GLN A 290 -1.77 -23.41 -1.34
CA GLN A 290 -2.47 -24.30 -0.41
C GLN A 290 -3.54 -25.10 -1.15
N ASP A 291 -4.01 -26.18 -0.51
CA ASP A 291 -5.17 -26.95 -0.98
C ASP A 291 -6.45 -26.18 -0.66
N LEU A 292 -6.85 -25.30 -1.59
CA LEU A 292 -8.02 -24.43 -1.44
C LEU A 292 -9.35 -25.19 -1.38
N SER A 293 -9.41 -26.45 -1.82
CA SER A 293 -10.62 -27.28 -1.77
C SER A 293 -11.06 -27.58 -0.33
N LYS A 294 -10.20 -27.36 0.65
CA LYS A 294 -10.48 -27.56 2.09
C LYS A 294 -11.18 -26.38 2.76
N TYR A 295 -11.32 -25.26 2.05
CA TYR A 295 -11.87 -24.02 2.59
C TYR A 295 -13.20 -23.67 1.95
N ASN A 296 -14.08 -23.02 2.73
CA ASN A 296 -15.34 -22.50 2.24
C ASN A 296 -15.25 -21.01 1.95
N PHE A 297 -15.57 -20.61 0.72
CA PHE A 297 -15.57 -19.22 0.25
C PHE A 297 -16.98 -18.68 -0.06
N ASP A 298 -18.06 -19.36 0.37
CA ASP A 298 -19.45 -18.99 0.04
C ASP A 298 -19.82 -17.56 0.44
N ASN A 299 -19.22 -17.03 1.51
CA ASN A 299 -19.44 -15.67 1.96
C ASN A 299 -18.59 -14.63 1.17
N LEU A 300 -17.49 -15.05 0.55
CA LEU A 300 -16.58 -14.16 -0.15
C LEU A 300 -17.15 -13.79 -1.51
N ARG A 301 -17.70 -12.58 -1.63
CA ARG A 301 -18.36 -12.10 -2.85
C ARG A 301 -17.48 -11.22 -3.75
N HIS A 302 -16.38 -10.66 -3.22
CA HIS A 302 -15.53 -9.73 -3.95
C HIS A 302 -14.09 -9.76 -3.44
N SER A 303 -13.15 -9.92 -4.37
CA SER A 303 -11.72 -9.91 -4.08
C SER A 303 -11.02 -8.84 -4.90
N VAL A 304 -10.13 -8.07 -4.27
CA VAL A 304 -9.36 -7.02 -4.96
C VAL A 304 -7.87 -7.15 -4.64
N SER A 305 -7.04 -6.68 -5.57
CA SER A 305 -5.59 -6.67 -5.40
C SER A 305 -4.99 -5.33 -5.77
N ALA A 306 -3.97 -4.87 -5.05
CA ALA A 306 -3.21 -3.67 -5.35
C ALA A 306 -1.84 -3.67 -4.68
N GLY A 307 -0.93 -2.83 -5.21
CA GLY A 307 0.40 -2.58 -4.64
C GLY A 307 1.53 -3.20 -5.45
N GLU A 308 1.22 -4.23 -6.22
CA GLU A 308 2.09 -4.88 -7.20
C GLU A 308 1.22 -5.29 -8.39
N PRO A 309 1.77 -5.53 -9.59
CA PRO A 309 1.01 -6.08 -10.69
C PRO A 309 0.53 -7.50 -10.39
N LEU A 310 -0.74 -7.79 -10.69
CA LEU A 310 -1.34 -9.11 -10.50
C LEU A 310 -1.00 -10.03 -11.68
N ASN A 311 -0.34 -11.16 -11.39
CA ASN A 311 -0.03 -12.15 -12.41
C ASN A 311 -1.31 -12.89 -12.86
N PRO A 312 -1.54 -13.07 -14.18
CA PRO A 312 -2.68 -13.81 -14.71
C PRO A 312 -2.87 -15.20 -14.11
N SER A 313 -1.81 -15.97 -13.91
CA SER A 313 -1.90 -17.32 -13.34
C SER A 313 -2.41 -17.34 -11.89
N VAL A 314 -2.12 -16.29 -11.11
CA VAL A 314 -2.65 -16.14 -9.75
C VAL A 314 -4.14 -15.85 -9.78
N TYR A 315 -4.57 -14.97 -10.70
CA TYR A 315 -5.98 -14.68 -10.92
C TYR A 315 -6.78 -15.93 -11.32
N GLU A 316 -6.29 -16.66 -12.33
CA GLU A 316 -6.96 -17.84 -12.88
C GLU A 316 -7.14 -18.93 -11.82
N ARG A 317 -6.08 -19.21 -11.07
CA ARG A 317 -6.13 -20.23 -10.03
C ARG A 317 -7.01 -19.83 -8.84
N TRP A 318 -6.99 -18.56 -8.43
CA TRP A 318 -7.92 -18.05 -7.41
C TRP A 318 -9.37 -18.19 -7.86
N LEU A 319 -9.68 -17.82 -9.11
CA LEU A 319 -11.02 -17.93 -9.69
C LEU A 319 -11.48 -19.39 -9.77
N GLU A 320 -10.62 -20.30 -10.20
CA GLU A 320 -10.92 -21.74 -10.30
C GLU A 320 -11.41 -22.33 -8.98
N TYR A 321 -10.72 -22.03 -7.88
CA TYR A 321 -11.03 -22.63 -6.59
C TYR A 321 -12.07 -21.89 -5.77
N THR A 322 -12.16 -20.58 -5.90
CA THR A 322 -13.05 -19.77 -5.07
C THR A 322 -14.32 -19.31 -5.78
N GLY A 323 -14.36 -19.42 -7.10
CA GLY A 323 -15.40 -18.82 -7.92
C GLY A 323 -15.36 -17.27 -7.97
N ASN A 324 -14.39 -16.65 -7.29
CA ASN A 324 -14.28 -15.21 -7.17
C ASN A 324 -13.20 -14.62 -8.09
N LYS A 325 -13.58 -13.57 -8.82
CA LYS A 325 -12.64 -12.75 -9.60
C LYS A 325 -11.81 -11.89 -8.65
N ILE A 326 -10.53 -11.66 -9.01
CA ILE A 326 -9.72 -10.62 -8.38
C ILE A 326 -9.74 -9.38 -9.28
N TYR A 327 -10.16 -8.25 -8.72
CA TYR A 327 -10.21 -6.98 -9.42
C TYR A 327 -8.97 -6.16 -9.07
N ASP A 328 -8.11 -5.92 -10.06
CA ASP A 328 -6.86 -5.20 -9.85
C ASP A 328 -7.10 -3.69 -9.71
N GLY A 329 -6.23 -3.02 -8.96
CA GLY A 329 -6.30 -1.59 -8.74
C GLY A 329 -4.92 -0.97 -8.56
N TYR A 330 -4.75 0.21 -9.13
CA TYR A 330 -3.50 0.95 -9.13
C TYR A 330 -3.68 2.33 -8.50
N GLY A 331 -2.72 2.67 -7.67
CA GLY A 331 -2.53 3.99 -7.08
C GLY A 331 -1.23 4.01 -6.29
N GLN A 332 -0.90 5.15 -5.76
CA GLN A 332 0.35 5.39 -5.02
C GLN A 332 0.07 5.95 -3.63
N THR A 333 1.12 6.17 -2.85
CA THR A 333 0.99 6.88 -1.57
C THR A 333 0.50 8.30 -1.81
N GLU A 334 0.85 8.90 -2.94
CA GLU A 334 0.48 10.25 -3.38
C GLU A 334 -0.98 10.38 -3.83
N THR A 335 -1.66 9.25 -4.08
CA THR A 335 -3.02 9.22 -4.63
C THR A 335 -3.92 8.27 -3.83
N VAL A 336 -5.20 8.26 -4.14
CA VAL A 336 -6.09 7.13 -3.89
C VAL A 336 -5.97 6.13 -5.05
N ASN A 337 -6.85 5.14 -5.16
CA ASN A 337 -6.93 4.26 -6.33
C ASN A 337 -7.39 5.06 -7.56
N ILE A 338 -6.52 5.24 -8.55
CA ILE A 338 -6.77 6.08 -9.75
C ILE A 338 -6.99 5.29 -11.03
N ILE A 339 -6.61 4.00 -11.06
CA ILE A 339 -6.93 3.05 -12.13
C ILE A 339 -7.46 1.79 -11.46
N ALA A 340 -8.55 1.23 -11.96
CA ALA A 340 -9.15 0.05 -11.37
C ALA A 340 -9.91 -0.79 -12.39
N THR A 341 -9.93 -2.08 -12.18
CA THR A 341 -10.96 -2.97 -12.70
C THR A 341 -12.12 -2.96 -11.73
N THR A 342 -13.32 -2.63 -12.17
CA THR A 342 -14.53 -2.60 -11.34
C THR A 342 -15.46 -3.77 -11.68
N LYS A 343 -16.44 -4.03 -10.82
CA LYS A 343 -17.35 -5.18 -10.96
C LYS A 343 -18.15 -5.19 -12.26
N ASP A 344 -18.43 -4.03 -12.81
CA ASP A 344 -19.16 -3.82 -14.06
C ASP A 344 -18.25 -3.89 -15.32
N MET A 345 -16.97 -4.16 -15.14
CA MET A 345 -16.02 -4.36 -16.24
C MET A 345 -15.70 -5.83 -16.45
N GLU A 346 -15.37 -6.18 -17.69
CA GLU A 346 -14.68 -7.44 -17.97
C GLU A 346 -13.29 -7.42 -17.32
N VAL A 347 -12.93 -8.48 -16.60
CA VAL A 347 -11.58 -8.62 -16.05
C VAL A 347 -10.67 -9.14 -17.16
N LYS A 348 -9.64 -8.36 -17.49
CA LYS A 348 -8.54 -8.79 -18.36
C LYS A 348 -7.35 -9.12 -17.46
N PRO A 349 -7.01 -10.40 -17.23
CA PRO A 349 -5.94 -10.80 -16.32
C PRO A 349 -4.60 -10.14 -16.69
N GLY A 350 -3.95 -9.51 -15.72
CA GLY A 350 -2.71 -8.74 -15.91
C GLY A 350 -2.91 -7.25 -16.22
N SER A 351 -4.14 -6.81 -16.51
CA SER A 351 -4.46 -5.39 -16.65
C SER A 351 -4.84 -4.76 -15.31
N MET A 352 -4.45 -3.50 -15.10
CA MET A 352 -4.87 -2.69 -13.96
C MET A 352 -6.31 -2.17 -14.07
N GLY A 353 -6.96 -2.33 -15.23
CA GLY A 353 -8.29 -1.78 -15.51
C GLY A 353 -8.26 -0.44 -16.26
N LYS A 354 -9.21 0.44 -15.96
CA LYS A 354 -9.41 1.74 -16.59
C LYS A 354 -9.32 2.86 -15.56
N PRO A 355 -9.23 4.14 -15.96
CA PRO A 355 -9.30 5.26 -15.04
C PRO A 355 -10.48 5.14 -14.08
N ALA A 356 -10.22 5.27 -12.78
CA ALA A 356 -11.24 5.17 -11.75
C ALA A 356 -12.19 6.38 -11.81
N PHE A 357 -13.37 6.22 -11.23
CA PHE A 357 -14.42 7.23 -11.25
C PHE A 357 -13.92 8.61 -10.81
N GLY A 358 -14.11 9.62 -11.66
CA GLY A 358 -13.73 11.02 -11.37
C GLY A 358 -12.26 11.37 -11.56
N PHE A 359 -11.44 10.44 -12.06
CA PHE A 359 -10.04 10.70 -12.40
C PHE A 359 -9.81 10.72 -13.91
N GLU A 360 -9.03 11.69 -14.37
CA GLU A 360 -8.52 11.75 -15.74
C GLU A 360 -7.07 11.26 -15.73
N VAL A 361 -6.87 10.03 -16.22
CA VAL A 361 -5.56 9.37 -16.28
C VAL A 361 -5.27 9.00 -17.72
N ASP A 362 -4.05 9.27 -18.18
CA ASP A 362 -3.62 8.93 -19.53
C ASP A 362 -2.18 8.40 -19.57
N ILE A 363 -1.76 7.94 -20.76
CA ILE A 363 -0.40 7.55 -21.05
C ILE A 363 0.24 8.65 -21.89
N LEU A 364 1.28 9.27 -21.35
CA LEU A 364 1.96 10.41 -21.96
C LEU A 364 3.42 10.08 -22.31
N ASP A 365 3.93 10.77 -23.34
CA ASP A 365 5.36 10.78 -23.65
C ASP A 365 6.16 11.63 -22.63
N ASP A 366 7.47 11.75 -22.85
CA ASP A 366 8.35 12.52 -21.97
C ASP A 366 8.07 14.05 -22.06
N ASP A 367 7.41 14.53 -23.13
CA ASP A 367 7.02 15.91 -23.35
C ASP A 367 5.60 16.23 -22.84
N GLY A 368 4.85 15.22 -22.38
CA GLY A 368 3.49 15.36 -21.84
C GLY A 368 2.38 15.26 -22.88
N ASN A 369 2.67 14.76 -24.08
CA ASN A 369 1.65 14.53 -25.11
C ASN A 369 1.04 13.12 -24.97
N PRO A 370 -0.29 12.96 -25.20
CA PRO A 370 -0.95 11.68 -25.18
C PRO A 370 -0.40 10.71 -26.24
N LEU A 371 -0.14 9.47 -25.84
CA LEU A 371 0.32 8.40 -26.72
C LEU A 371 -0.83 7.56 -27.28
N GLY A 372 -0.58 6.92 -28.41
CA GLY A 372 -1.50 6.02 -29.10
C GLY A 372 -1.68 4.67 -28.40
N ILE A 373 -2.58 3.85 -28.97
CA ILE A 373 -2.86 2.49 -28.49
C ILE A 373 -1.59 1.63 -28.61
N GLY A 374 -1.22 0.93 -27.53
CA GLY A 374 -0.06 0.03 -27.48
C GLY A 374 1.28 0.75 -27.26
N GLU A 375 1.33 2.07 -27.35
CA GLU A 375 2.55 2.82 -27.10
C GLU A 375 2.84 2.94 -25.59
N ILE A 376 4.12 2.74 -25.23
CA ILE A 376 4.58 2.75 -23.84
C ILE A 376 4.97 4.16 -23.42
N GLY A 377 4.31 4.69 -22.41
CA GLY A 377 4.58 6.00 -21.84
C GLY A 377 4.38 6.07 -20.34
N HIS A 378 4.40 7.27 -19.80
CA HIS A 378 4.18 7.55 -18.39
C HIS A 378 2.70 7.47 -18.04
N ILE A 379 2.38 6.79 -16.92
CA ILE A 379 1.05 6.93 -16.31
C ILE A 379 1.00 8.34 -15.72
N ALA A 380 0.07 9.14 -16.18
CA ALA A 380 -0.10 10.51 -15.74
C ALA A 380 -1.52 10.80 -15.26
N LEU A 381 -1.65 11.47 -14.13
CA LEU A 381 -2.92 11.94 -13.57
C LEU A 381 -3.05 13.44 -13.82
N LYS A 382 -4.16 13.87 -14.41
CA LYS A 382 -4.44 15.29 -14.59
C LYS A 382 -4.75 15.96 -13.25
N VAL A 383 -4.01 17.01 -12.94
CA VAL A 383 -4.06 17.69 -11.63
C VAL A 383 -4.36 19.18 -11.72
N LYS A 384 -4.41 19.73 -12.94
CA LYS A 384 -4.80 21.12 -13.20
C LYS A 384 -5.91 21.17 -14.27
N PRO A 385 -6.76 22.21 -14.28
CA PRO A 385 -6.74 23.36 -13.34
C PRO A 385 -7.25 23.01 -11.94
N ASN A 386 -7.94 21.86 -11.77
CA ASN A 386 -8.52 21.45 -10.49
C ASN A 386 -7.76 20.24 -9.92
N ARG A 387 -7.25 20.38 -8.71
CA ARG A 387 -6.63 19.27 -7.99
C ARG A 387 -7.67 18.17 -7.71
N PRO A 388 -7.46 16.92 -8.17
CA PRO A 388 -8.39 15.82 -7.90
C PRO A 388 -8.49 15.55 -6.41
N ILE A 389 -9.70 15.13 -5.98
CA ILE A 389 -9.91 14.71 -4.60
C ILE A 389 -9.05 13.49 -4.28
N GLY A 390 -8.42 13.46 -3.11
CA GLY A 390 -7.54 12.35 -2.72
C GLY A 390 -6.13 12.40 -3.31
N PHE A 391 -5.80 13.37 -4.15
CA PHE A 391 -4.43 13.64 -4.56
C PHE A 391 -3.68 14.39 -3.45
N PHE A 392 -2.40 14.09 -3.23
CA PHE A 392 -1.61 14.66 -2.14
C PHE A 392 -1.43 16.19 -2.25
N LYS A 393 -1.14 16.85 -1.14
CA LYS A 393 -0.82 18.30 -1.14
C LYS A 393 0.56 18.59 -1.69
N GLY A 394 1.44 17.64 -1.63
CA GLY A 394 2.84 17.71 -1.99
C GLY A 394 3.73 16.94 -1.03
N TYR A 395 5.00 16.92 -1.31
CA TYR A 395 6.02 16.38 -0.41
C TYR A 395 6.32 17.43 0.67
N TYR A 396 6.07 17.09 1.93
CA TYR A 396 6.28 18.00 3.05
C TYR A 396 7.74 18.37 3.20
N LYS A 397 8.04 19.68 3.29
CA LYS A 397 9.40 20.24 3.31
C LYS A 397 10.26 19.87 2.08
N ASP A 398 9.61 19.63 0.93
CA ASP A 398 10.30 19.30 -0.32
C ASP A 398 9.49 19.81 -1.53
N GLU A 399 9.48 21.13 -1.67
CA GLU A 399 8.73 21.81 -2.74
C GLU A 399 9.32 21.49 -4.12
N GLU A 400 10.64 21.31 -4.21
CA GLU A 400 11.32 20.97 -5.45
C GLU A 400 10.89 19.60 -5.96
N ALA A 401 10.89 18.58 -5.11
CA ALA A 401 10.39 17.26 -5.48
C ALA A 401 8.91 17.30 -5.88
N THR A 402 8.09 18.12 -5.20
CA THR A 402 6.69 18.31 -5.56
C THR A 402 6.55 18.91 -6.95
N LYS A 403 7.29 19.99 -7.23
CA LYS A 403 7.28 20.66 -8.54
C LYS A 403 7.77 19.72 -9.65
N ASN A 404 8.83 18.99 -9.40
CA ASN A 404 9.41 18.06 -10.38
C ASN A 404 8.52 16.84 -10.68
N SER A 405 7.54 16.54 -9.85
CA SER A 405 6.57 15.48 -10.13
C SER A 405 5.40 15.91 -11.02
N ILE A 406 5.26 17.22 -11.31
CA ILE A 406 4.15 17.79 -12.08
C ILE A 406 4.71 18.42 -13.37
N HIS A 407 4.30 17.88 -14.52
CA HIS A 407 4.66 18.33 -15.85
C HIS A 407 3.43 18.96 -16.51
N GLY A 408 3.46 20.28 -16.69
CA GLY A 408 2.29 21.03 -17.19
C GLY A 408 1.07 20.85 -16.26
N ASP A 409 0.03 20.21 -16.76
CA ASP A 409 -1.21 19.93 -16.01
C ASP A 409 -1.24 18.52 -15.40
N TRP A 410 -0.19 17.71 -15.57
CA TRP A 410 -0.16 16.30 -15.25
C TRP A 410 0.85 15.96 -14.17
N TYR A 411 0.41 15.14 -13.20
CA TYR A 411 1.29 14.47 -12.25
C TYR A 411 1.80 13.16 -12.88
N PHE A 412 3.11 13.03 -13.02
CA PHE A 412 3.77 11.83 -13.51
C PHE A 412 4.06 10.88 -12.35
N THR A 413 3.45 9.70 -12.40
CA THR A 413 3.56 8.71 -11.30
C THR A 413 4.96 8.09 -11.17
N GLY A 414 5.81 8.24 -12.20
CA GLY A 414 7.09 7.53 -12.31
C GLY A 414 6.94 6.07 -12.73
N ASP A 415 5.72 5.63 -13.05
CA ASP A 415 5.42 4.31 -13.58
C ASP A 415 5.09 4.40 -15.07
N LYS A 416 5.44 3.36 -15.85
CA LYS A 416 5.12 3.26 -17.28
C LYS A 416 4.11 2.17 -17.56
N ALA A 417 3.23 2.44 -18.53
CA ALA A 417 2.20 1.53 -19.00
C ALA A 417 1.90 1.77 -20.48
N HIS A 418 1.05 0.96 -21.05
CA HIS A 418 0.38 1.22 -22.33
C HIS A 418 -1.13 1.02 -22.20
N LYS A 419 -1.92 1.55 -23.14
CA LYS A 419 -3.37 1.32 -23.25
C LYS A 419 -3.66 0.33 -24.38
N ASP A 420 -4.61 -0.57 -24.18
CA ASP A 420 -5.16 -1.37 -25.26
C ASP A 420 -6.31 -0.62 -25.99
N LYS A 421 -6.82 -1.24 -27.08
CA LYS A 421 -7.93 -0.69 -27.88
C LYS A 421 -9.24 -0.49 -27.09
N ASP A 422 -9.41 -1.20 -25.98
CA ASP A 422 -10.59 -1.14 -25.14
C ASP A 422 -10.39 -0.17 -23.97
N GLY A 423 -9.23 0.52 -23.90
CA GLY A 423 -8.89 1.53 -22.90
C GLY A 423 -8.40 0.96 -21.57
N TYR A 424 -8.02 -0.32 -21.52
CA TYR A 424 -7.39 -0.91 -20.34
C TYR A 424 -5.91 -0.58 -20.28
N PHE A 425 -5.43 -0.31 -19.06
CA PHE A 425 -4.04 0.01 -18.77
C PHE A 425 -3.26 -1.25 -18.37
N TRP A 426 -2.10 -1.41 -18.98
CA TRP A 426 -1.20 -2.54 -18.78
C TRP A 426 0.14 -2.04 -18.24
N PHE A 427 0.46 -2.45 -17.02
CA PHE A 427 1.68 -2.03 -16.34
C PHE A 427 2.92 -2.59 -17.04
N VAL A 428 3.93 -1.74 -17.27
CA VAL A 428 5.21 -2.14 -17.90
C VAL A 428 6.33 -2.19 -16.87
N GLY A 429 6.44 -1.18 -16.01
CA GLY A 429 7.47 -1.09 -14.98
C GLY A 429 7.64 0.32 -14.45
N ARG A 430 8.56 0.49 -13.50
CA ARG A 430 9.05 1.82 -13.12
C ARG A 430 9.75 2.45 -14.32
N ALA A 431 9.68 3.76 -14.46
CA ALA A 431 10.36 4.46 -15.56
C ALA A 431 11.87 4.16 -15.60
N ASP A 432 12.48 4.02 -14.41
CA ASP A 432 13.91 3.70 -14.24
C ASP A 432 14.25 2.21 -14.44
N ASP A 433 13.24 1.33 -14.43
CA ASP A 433 13.43 -0.13 -14.53
C ASP A 433 13.20 -0.67 -15.95
N VAL A 434 12.64 0.14 -16.87
CA VAL A 434 12.41 -0.26 -18.26
C VAL A 434 13.74 -0.55 -18.96
N ILE A 435 13.89 -1.77 -19.45
CA ILE A 435 15.13 -2.27 -20.08
C ILE A 435 15.15 -1.85 -21.55
N LYS A 436 16.17 -1.08 -21.92
CA LYS A 436 16.42 -0.71 -23.32
C LYS A 436 17.42 -1.70 -23.92
N THR A 437 16.97 -2.69 -24.67
CA THR A 437 17.81 -3.74 -25.25
C THR A 437 17.63 -3.82 -26.77
N SER A 438 18.72 -3.73 -27.53
CA SER A 438 18.73 -3.83 -29.00
C SER A 438 17.67 -2.95 -29.69
N GLY A 439 17.42 -1.75 -29.19
CA GLY A 439 16.41 -0.82 -29.72
C GLY A 439 14.97 -1.03 -29.21
N TYR A 440 14.73 -2.09 -28.45
CA TYR A 440 13.43 -2.35 -27.83
C TYR A 440 13.38 -1.84 -26.40
N ARG A 441 12.17 -1.45 -25.97
CA ARG A 441 11.85 -1.17 -24.55
C ARG A 441 11.10 -2.38 -24.00
N VAL A 442 11.67 -3.03 -23.00
CA VAL A 442 11.09 -4.23 -22.38
C VAL A 442 10.80 -3.91 -20.91
N GLY A 443 9.56 -4.13 -20.51
CA GLY A 443 9.16 -4.02 -19.11
C GLY A 443 9.62 -5.24 -18.32
N PRO A 444 10.28 -5.05 -17.17
CA PRO A 444 10.64 -6.19 -16.32
C PRO A 444 9.45 -7.09 -16.00
N PHE A 445 8.30 -6.48 -15.71
CA PHE A 445 7.11 -7.22 -15.28
C PHE A 445 6.59 -8.24 -16.30
N GLU A 446 6.61 -7.93 -17.59
CA GLU A 446 6.12 -8.88 -18.61
C GLU A 446 7.00 -10.13 -18.71
N VAL A 447 8.31 -9.98 -18.52
CA VAL A 447 9.26 -11.10 -18.45
C VAL A 447 9.11 -11.87 -17.15
N GLU A 448 8.95 -11.15 -16.03
CA GLU A 448 8.70 -11.74 -14.70
C GLU A 448 7.40 -12.53 -14.69
N SER A 449 6.34 -12.00 -15.31
CA SER A 449 5.05 -12.67 -15.43
C SER A 449 5.15 -13.98 -16.22
N ALA A 450 5.85 -13.94 -17.34
CA ALA A 450 6.08 -15.15 -18.13
C ALA A 450 6.90 -16.19 -17.36
N LEU A 451 7.99 -15.79 -16.70
CA LEU A 451 8.77 -16.70 -15.85
C LEU A 451 7.93 -17.29 -14.73
N GLN A 452 7.09 -16.48 -14.09
CA GLN A 452 6.25 -16.88 -12.95
C GLN A 452 5.19 -17.93 -13.32
N SER A 453 4.77 -18.01 -14.58
CA SER A 453 3.81 -19.03 -15.05
C SER A 453 4.45 -20.43 -15.18
N HIS A 454 5.80 -20.54 -15.14
CA HIS A 454 6.49 -21.81 -15.19
C HIS A 454 6.51 -22.53 -13.83
N PRO A 455 6.21 -23.83 -13.76
CA PRO A 455 6.12 -24.58 -12.49
C PRO A 455 7.39 -24.56 -11.62
N ALA A 456 8.56 -24.43 -12.23
CA ALA A 456 9.84 -24.38 -11.53
C ALA A 456 10.12 -23.04 -10.84
N VAL A 457 9.32 -21.99 -11.06
CA VAL A 457 9.58 -20.64 -10.57
C VAL A 457 8.69 -20.31 -9.37
N ALA A 458 9.31 -20.18 -8.20
CA ALA A 458 8.62 -19.68 -6.99
C ALA A 458 8.56 -18.16 -6.96
N GLU A 459 9.69 -17.50 -7.21
CA GLU A 459 9.80 -16.05 -7.31
C GLU A 459 10.84 -15.69 -8.38
N ASN A 460 10.72 -14.52 -8.96
CA ASN A 460 11.72 -14.02 -9.89
C ASN A 460 11.81 -12.51 -9.90
N ALA A 461 12.94 -11.98 -10.38
CA ALA A 461 13.17 -10.56 -10.62
C ALA A 461 13.98 -10.37 -11.90
N VAL A 462 13.64 -9.34 -12.66
CA VAL A 462 14.28 -9.07 -13.95
C VAL A 462 14.88 -7.67 -13.95
N ILE A 463 16.14 -7.58 -14.42
CA ILE A 463 16.86 -6.32 -14.63
C ILE A 463 17.57 -6.29 -15.98
N GLY A 464 17.92 -5.08 -16.43
CA GLY A 464 18.88 -4.89 -17.50
C GLY A 464 20.31 -4.92 -16.96
N VAL A 465 21.19 -5.65 -17.63
CA VAL A 465 22.63 -5.67 -17.30
C VAL A 465 23.46 -5.30 -18.54
N PRO A 466 24.64 -4.66 -18.37
CA PRO A 466 25.50 -4.29 -19.49
C PRO A 466 25.91 -5.50 -20.33
N ASP A 467 26.02 -5.30 -21.65
CA ASP A 467 26.49 -6.28 -22.63
C ASP A 467 27.26 -5.57 -23.76
N GLU A 468 28.43 -6.06 -24.09
CA GLU A 468 29.34 -5.43 -25.05
C GLU A 468 28.76 -5.31 -26.47
N LEU A 469 27.95 -6.27 -26.89
CA LEU A 469 27.38 -6.30 -28.23
C LEU A 469 26.02 -5.59 -28.34
N ARG A 470 25.24 -5.60 -27.26
CA ARG A 470 23.83 -5.15 -27.27
C ARG A 470 23.58 -3.92 -26.41
N GLY A 471 24.62 -3.40 -25.78
CA GLY A 471 24.54 -2.32 -24.79
C GLY A 471 23.91 -2.79 -23.48
N THR A 472 22.75 -3.41 -23.55
CA THR A 472 22.05 -3.99 -22.39
C THR A 472 21.33 -5.28 -22.80
N ILE A 473 21.39 -6.30 -21.93
CA ILE A 473 20.60 -7.53 -22.06
C ILE A 473 19.73 -7.75 -20.84
N ILE A 474 18.69 -8.57 -21.01
CA ILE A 474 17.79 -8.96 -19.95
C ILE A 474 18.43 -10.06 -19.11
N LYS A 475 18.49 -9.87 -17.78
CA LYS A 475 18.91 -10.87 -16.81
C LYS A 475 17.78 -11.13 -15.82
N ALA A 476 17.51 -12.43 -15.57
CA ALA A 476 16.56 -12.87 -14.56
C ALA A 476 17.28 -13.50 -13.36
N PHE A 477 16.82 -13.17 -12.15
CA PHE A 477 17.14 -13.87 -10.91
C PHE A 477 15.93 -14.73 -10.56
N VAL A 478 16.14 -16.02 -10.34
CA VAL A 478 15.04 -16.98 -10.15
C VAL A 478 15.23 -17.73 -8.85
N VAL A 479 14.21 -17.72 -7.99
CA VAL A 479 14.07 -18.60 -6.84
C VAL A 479 13.25 -19.81 -7.30
N LEU A 480 13.82 -20.99 -7.17
CA LEU A 480 13.18 -22.24 -7.61
C LEU A 480 12.08 -22.67 -6.64
N ALA A 481 11.03 -23.27 -7.20
CA ALA A 481 10.00 -23.95 -6.43
C ALA A 481 10.55 -25.27 -5.83
N PRO A 482 9.97 -25.75 -4.71
CA PRO A 482 10.37 -27.02 -4.13
C PRO A 482 10.33 -28.18 -5.14
N GLY A 483 11.38 -28.99 -5.18
CA GLY A 483 11.49 -30.14 -6.09
C GLY A 483 12.21 -29.85 -7.41
N PHE A 484 12.65 -28.62 -7.64
CA PHE A 484 13.46 -28.23 -8.79
C PHE A 484 14.89 -27.88 -8.37
N GLU A 485 15.86 -28.24 -9.22
CA GLU A 485 17.28 -27.98 -9.00
C GLU A 485 17.87 -27.14 -10.13
N PRO A 486 18.87 -26.29 -9.86
CA PRO A 486 19.54 -25.49 -10.88
C PRO A 486 20.22 -26.37 -11.94
N SER A 487 19.98 -26.08 -13.22
CA SER A 487 20.66 -26.75 -14.36
C SER A 487 20.63 -25.89 -15.61
N ASP A 488 21.58 -26.12 -16.52
CA ASP A 488 21.61 -25.47 -17.84
C ASP A 488 20.39 -25.86 -18.73
N THR A 489 19.87 -27.06 -18.53
CA THR A 489 18.63 -27.51 -19.17
C THR A 489 17.45 -26.65 -18.71
N LEU A 490 17.30 -26.43 -17.41
CA LEU A 490 16.24 -25.60 -16.87
C LEU A 490 16.39 -24.12 -17.31
N VAL A 491 17.62 -23.60 -17.42
CA VAL A 491 17.85 -22.26 -17.98
C VAL A 491 17.29 -22.17 -19.40
N SER A 492 17.60 -23.16 -20.25
CA SER A 492 17.12 -23.20 -21.63
C SER A 492 15.61 -23.34 -21.71
N GLU A 493 15.02 -24.18 -20.87
CA GLU A 493 13.58 -24.38 -20.75
C GLU A 493 12.85 -23.07 -20.36
N LEU A 494 13.34 -22.35 -19.35
CA LEU A 494 12.79 -21.08 -18.92
C LEU A 494 12.91 -20.01 -20.01
N GLN A 495 14.03 -19.96 -20.74
CA GLN A 495 14.21 -19.05 -21.86
C GLN A 495 13.22 -19.31 -23.00
N GLU A 496 13.02 -20.57 -23.37
CA GLU A 496 12.06 -20.97 -24.42
C GLU A 496 10.62 -20.73 -23.96
N HIS A 497 10.33 -20.96 -22.67
CA HIS A 497 9.03 -20.64 -22.09
C HIS A 497 8.70 -19.15 -22.24
N VAL A 498 9.63 -18.25 -21.84
CA VAL A 498 9.42 -16.79 -21.98
C VAL A 498 9.25 -16.38 -23.45
N LYS A 499 9.99 -16.97 -24.38
CA LYS A 499 9.81 -16.70 -25.82
C LYS A 499 8.42 -17.08 -26.33
N LYS A 500 7.84 -18.14 -25.80
CA LYS A 500 6.48 -18.59 -26.13
C LYS A 500 5.40 -17.68 -25.57
N GLU A 501 5.55 -17.32 -24.29
CA GLU A 501 4.56 -16.53 -23.55
C GLU A 501 4.57 -15.05 -23.93
N THR A 502 5.68 -14.54 -24.50
CA THR A 502 5.85 -13.11 -24.82
C THR A 502 6.26 -12.93 -26.28
N ALA A 503 7.39 -12.27 -26.52
CA ALA A 503 7.99 -12.12 -27.84
C ALA A 503 9.45 -12.58 -27.82
N PRO A 504 9.98 -13.10 -28.95
CA PRO A 504 11.33 -13.68 -28.99
C PRO A 504 12.47 -12.78 -28.53
N TYR A 505 12.31 -11.47 -28.57
CA TYR A 505 13.33 -10.51 -28.10
C TYR A 505 13.27 -10.23 -26.59
N LYS A 506 12.22 -10.67 -25.90
CA LYS A 506 11.97 -10.39 -24.47
C LYS A 506 12.55 -11.42 -23.52
N TYR A 507 13.07 -12.56 -24.01
CA TYR A 507 13.57 -13.60 -23.13
C TYR A 507 14.83 -13.15 -22.37
N PRO A 508 15.02 -13.59 -21.12
CA PRO A 508 16.24 -13.30 -20.37
C PRO A 508 17.43 -14.08 -20.97
N ARG A 509 18.47 -13.33 -21.37
CA ARG A 509 19.69 -13.95 -21.91
C ARG A 509 20.58 -14.58 -20.85
N LYS A 510 20.44 -14.08 -19.61
CA LYS A 510 21.09 -14.64 -18.43
C LYS A 510 20.03 -14.97 -17.40
N ILE A 511 20.14 -16.15 -16.80
CA ILE A 511 19.33 -16.57 -15.65
C ILE A 511 20.28 -16.97 -14.54
N GLU A 512 20.08 -16.42 -13.35
CA GLU A 512 20.81 -16.76 -12.13
C GLU A 512 19.85 -17.32 -11.11
N PHE A 513 20.09 -18.54 -10.63
CA PHE A 513 19.32 -19.15 -9.57
C PHE A 513 19.81 -18.63 -8.21
N VAL A 514 18.90 -18.09 -7.41
CA VAL A 514 19.18 -17.49 -6.11
C VAL A 514 18.30 -18.09 -5.01
N LYS A 515 18.77 -18.06 -3.78
CA LYS A 515 17.99 -18.56 -2.62
C LYS A 515 16.87 -17.62 -2.22
N SER A 516 17.06 -16.32 -2.40
CA SER A 516 16.08 -15.29 -2.08
C SER A 516 16.37 -14.02 -2.86
N LEU A 517 15.35 -13.18 -3.05
CA LEU A 517 15.47 -11.88 -3.69
C LEU A 517 15.54 -10.76 -2.64
N PRO A 518 16.31 -9.68 -2.88
CA PRO A 518 16.31 -8.51 -2.00
C PRO A 518 14.94 -7.81 -2.08
N LYS A 519 14.37 -7.52 -0.93
CA LYS A 519 13.05 -6.92 -0.81
C LYS A 519 13.07 -5.66 0.04
N THR A 520 12.18 -4.73 -0.31
CA THR A 520 11.88 -3.60 0.55
C THR A 520 11.17 -4.07 1.81
N VAL A 521 11.07 -3.18 2.79
CA VAL A 521 10.29 -3.37 4.01
C VAL A 521 8.81 -3.71 3.72
N SER A 522 8.28 -3.29 2.58
CA SER A 522 6.92 -3.61 2.13
C SER A 522 6.80 -4.91 1.32
N GLY A 523 7.90 -5.66 1.15
CA GLY A 523 7.93 -6.91 0.40
C GLY A 523 8.20 -6.76 -1.10
N LYS A 524 8.34 -5.53 -1.62
CA LYS A 524 8.63 -5.27 -3.04
C LYS A 524 10.09 -5.57 -3.36
N ILE A 525 10.36 -6.13 -4.54
CA ILE A 525 11.70 -6.44 -5.01
C ILE A 525 12.52 -5.15 -5.19
N ARG A 526 13.75 -5.16 -4.65
CA ARG A 526 14.73 -4.05 -4.75
C ARG A 526 15.63 -4.25 -5.95
N ARG A 527 15.15 -3.88 -7.16
CA ARG A 527 15.94 -4.01 -8.39
C ARG A 527 17.22 -3.17 -8.38
N THR A 528 17.22 -2.05 -7.66
CA THR A 528 18.42 -1.22 -7.48
C THR A 528 19.54 -2.04 -6.82
N GLU A 529 19.24 -2.76 -5.75
CA GLU A 529 20.22 -3.63 -5.06
C GLU A 529 20.72 -4.76 -5.97
N LEU A 530 19.84 -5.35 -6.79
CA LEU A 530 20.27 -6.35 -7.79
C LEU A 530 21.20 -5.73 -8.85
N ARG A 531 20.95 -4.50 -9.29
CA ARG A 531 21.85 -3.80 -10.23
C ARG A 531 23.21 -3.49 -9.59
N GLU A 532 23.22 -3.00 -8.35
CA GLU A 532 24.44 -2.76 -7.59
C GLU A 532 25.28 -4.03 -7.40
N MET A 533 24.64 -5.15 -7.09
CA MET A 533 25.31 -6.45 -6.99
C MET A 533 25.95 -6.87 -8.32
N GLU A 534 25.28 -6.67 -9.44
CA GLU A 534 25.83 -6.97 -10.77
C GLU A 534 26.98 -6.04 -11.17
N GLU A 535 26.89 -4.76 -10.85
CA GLU A 535 27.98 -3.81 -11.08
C GLU A 535 29.21 -4.17 -10.26
N MET A 536 29.05 -4.61 -9.00
CA MET A 536 30.16 -5.09 -8.18
C MET A 536 30.82 -6.35 -8.76
N LYS A 537 30.00 -7.33 -9.22
CA LYS A 537 30.53 -8.53 -9.90
C LYS A 537 31.35 -8.17 -11.14
N LEU A 538 30.85 -7.25 -11.97
CA LEU A 538 31.56 -6.79 -13.16
C LEU A 538 32.89 -6.07 -12.83
N LYS A 539 32.90 -5.24 -11.79
CA LYS A 539 34.13 -4.57 -11.32
C LYS A 539 35.17 -5.57 -10.80
N GLN A 540 34.76 -6.59 -10.05
CA GLN A 540 35.64 -7.65 -9.56
C GLN A 540 36.24 -8.46 -10.71
N MET A 541 35.43 -8.88 -11.66
CA MET A 541 35.91 -9.61 -12.86
C MET A 541 36.93 -8.80 -13.66
N ASN A 542 36.72 -7.49 -13.80
CA ASN A 542 37.68 -6.61 -14.48
C ASN A 542 38.99 -6.43 -13.67
N THR A 543 38.91 -6.42 -12.35
CA THR A 543 40.10 -6.30 -11.49
C THR A 543 40.94 -7.57 -11.54
N ASP A 544 40.30 -8.75 -11.55
CA ASP A 544 41.00 -10.05 -11.63
C ASP A 544 41.66 -10.29 -13.01
N LEU A 545 41.15 -9.66 -14.08
CA LEU A 545 41.74 -9.70 -15.43
C LEU A 545 42.99 -8.81 -15.57
N PHE A 546 43.20 -7.86 -14.66
CA PHE A 546 44.34 -6.94 -14.65
C PHE A 546 45.34 -7.16 -13.48
N THR A 547 45.17 -8.20 -12.67
CA THR A 547 46.16 -8.62 -11.69
C THR A 547 47.09 -9.64 -12.34
N PRO A 548 48.41 -9.35 -12.47
CA PRO A 548 49.40 -10.23 -13.15
C PRO A 548 49.65 -11.51 -12.37
#